data_a11ebd97e3bf80026bbfff374508eb6b
#
_entry.id   a11ebd97e3bf80026bbfff374508eb6b
#
_cell.length_a   1.000
_cell.length_b   1.000
_cell.length_c   1.000
_cell.angle_alpha   90.00
_cell.angle_beta   90.00
_cell.angle_gamma   90.00
#
_symmetry.space_group_name_H-M   'P 1'
#
loop_
_entity.id
_entity.type
_entity.pdbx_description
1 polymer ?
#
loop_
_entity_poly.entity_id
_entity_poly.type
_entity_poly.pdbx_seq_one_letter_code
_entity_poly.pdbx_strand_id
1 'polypeptide(L)'
;GKDWREAVHQLHRYQRQAPLMLTPNVFCVAADEEEFRYGTVLFDDSSKDDIERHLDLWSRWLSLYPDRHGWWNDPEPADPDDPLEAPVKGLLRLKPAHLLDFLQHFIVFETKKGKTTKKIARYQQFEAVNEIVDRTVSLIGAPFVPAQDRTGLVWHTQGSGKSLTMIFAAQKLRRQPALNNPTVLIVVDRRELKTQLSDDFDACDYPNVEKALGVEDLKRKLRADWRGTLVTTIQSFQNMGDLTPLTRDNIISMVDECHRS
;
A
#
# COMPACT_ATOMS: atom_id res chain seq x y z
N GLY A 1 33.66 -7.47 -5.80
CA GLY A 1 32.41 -7.44 -6.56
C GLY A 1 32.01 -6.00 -6.87
N LYS A 2 31.13 -5.79 -7.83
CA LYS A 2 30.60 -4.45 -8.12
C LYS A 2 29.45 -4.18 -7.16
N ASP A 3 29.47 -3.03 -6.49
CA ASP A 3 28.43 -2.56 -5.57
C ASP A 3 27.09 -2.39 -6.32
N TRP A 4 25.97 -2.75 -5.71
CA TRP A 4 24.62 -2.57 -6.26
C TRP A 4 24.33 -1.12 -6.71
N ARG A 5 25.01 -0.12 -6.11
CA ARG A 5 24.92 1.29 -6.51
C ARG A 5 25.43 1.52 -7.93
N GLU A 6 26.47 0.79 -8.35
CA GLU A 6 26.94 0.86 -9.74
C GLU A 6 25.87 0.37 -10.73
N ALA A 7 25.13 -0.67 -10.37
CA ALA A 7 24.00 -1.13 -11.17
C ALA A 7 22.89 -0.05 -11.28
N VAL A 8 22.58 0.66 -10.19
CA VAL A 8 21.65 1.79 -10.22
C VAL A 8 22.12 2.89 -11.14
N HIS A 9 23.40 3.30 -11.05
CA HIS A 9 23.99 4.30 -11.95
C HIS A 9 23.94 3.83 -13.42
N GLN A 10 24.13 2.54 -13.66
CA GLN A 10 24.04 1.99 -15.01
C GLN A 10 22.60 2.03 -15.55
N LEU A 11 21.61 1.71 -14.74
CA LEU A 11 20.20 1.80 -15.10
C LEU A 11 19.79 3.24 -15.43
N HIS A 12 20.22 4.23 -14.66
CA HIS A 12 20.01 5.64 -14.96
C HIS A 12 20.70 6.08 -16.26
N ARG A 13 21.89 5.55 -16.55
CA ARG A 13 22.55 5.79 -17.82
C ARG A 13 21.75 5.20 -18.99
N TYR A 14 21.24 3.97 -18.86
CA TYR A 14 20.40 3.36 -19.88
C TYR A 14 19.10 4.13 -20.09
N GLN A 15 18.48 4.64 -19.02
CA GLN A 15 17.29 5.48 -19.12
C GLN A 15 17.53 6.73 -19.99
N ARG A 16 18.71 7.34 -19.89
CA ARG A 16 19.07 8.53 -20.72
C ARG A 16 19.46 8.16 -22.14
N GLN A 17 20.21 7.08 -22.33
CA GLN A 17 20.78 6.71 -23.62
C GLN A 17 19.84 5.87 -24.48
N ALA A 18 19.00 5.05 -23.86
CA ALA A 18 18.08 4.13 -24.52
C ALA A 18 16.74 4.04 -23.77
N PRO A 19 15.98 5.15 -23.63
CA PRO A 19 14.76 5.19 -22.79
C PRO A 19 13.73 4.16 -23.20
N LEU A 20 13.62 3.82 -24.48
CA LEU A 20 12.69 2.81 -24.98
C LEU A 20 12.93 1.41 -24.36
N MET A 21 14.16 1.12 -23.95
CA MET A 21 14.49 -0.15 -23.31
C MET A 21 13.81 -0.29 -21.93
N LEU A 22 13.66 0.81 -21.21
CA LEU A 22 13.05 0.84 -19.87
C LEU A 22 11.57 1.24 -19.86
N THR A 23 11.00 1.64 -21.00
CA THR A 23 9.57 2.02 -21.11
C THR A 23 8.63 0.89 -20.62
N PRO A 24 8.79 -0.38 -21.03
CA PRO A 24 7.94 -1.46 -20.56
C PRO A 24 8.27 -1.92 -19.14
N ASN A 25 9.32 -1.36 -18.52
CA ASN A 25 9.83 -1.86 -17.25
C ASN A 25 8.95 -1.38 -16.09
N VAL A 26 8.47 -2.31 -15.28
CA VAL A 26 7.59 -1.98 -14.16
C VAL A 26 8.39 -1.52 -12.95
N PHE A 27 9.46 -2.24 -12.62
CA PHE A 27 10.47 -1.87 -11.64
C PHE A 27 11.82 -2.45 -12.03
N CYS A 28 12.87 -2.00 -11.37
CA CYS A 28 14.23 -2.46 -11.59
C CYS A 28 14.79 -3.14 -10.34
N VAL A 29 15.77 -4.00 -10.55
CA VAL A 29 16.52 -4.67 -9.50
C VAL A 29 18.00 -4.33 -9.67
N ALA A 30 18.66 -4.04 -8.57
CA ALA A 30 20.10 -3.90 -8.45
C ALA A 30 20.59 -4.82 -7.33
N ALA A 31 21.47 -5.74 -7.66
CA ALA A 31 21.95 -6.72 -6.69
C ALA A 31 23.46 -6.94 -6.84
N ASP A 32 24.10 -7.27 -5.75
CA ASP A 32 25.45 -7.79 -5.65
C ASP A 32 25.48 -9.06 -4.77
N GLU A 33 26.64 -9.45 -4.27
CA GLU A 33 26.79 -10.65 -3.44
C GLU A 33 26.24 -10.45 -2.02
N GLU A 34 26.12 -9.21 -1.56
CA GLU A 34 25.76 -8.86 -0.18
C GLU A 34 24.38 -8.19 -0.09
N GLU A 35 23.88 -7.58 -1.17
CA GLU A 35 22.66 -6.81 -1.14
C GLU A 35 21.77 -7.01 -2.37
N PHE A 36 20.46 -7.00 -2.13
CA PHE A 36 19.43 -6.91 -3.14
C PHE A 36 18.61 -5.64 -2.92
N ARG A 37 18.46 -4.85 -3.98
CA ARG A 37 17.63 -3.64 -3.97
C ARG A 37 16.66 -3.64 -5.12
N TYR A 38 15.46 -3.12 -4.90
CA TYR A 38 14.48 -2.90 -5.95
C TYR A 38 13.97 -1.47 -5.90
N GLY A 39 13.62 -0.93 -7.05
CA GLY A 39 13.22 0.47 -7.16
C GLY A 39 12.74 0.84 -8.54
N THR A 40 12.55 2.14 -8.76
CA THR A 40 12.20 2.72 -10.05
C THR A 40 13.31 3.63 -10.51
N VAL A 41 13.58 3.63 -11.82
CA VAL A 41 14.41 4.65 -12.44
C VAL A 41 13.54 5.87 -12.70
N LEU A 42 13.94 7.03 -12.20
CA LEU A 42 13.23 8.28 -12.42
C LEU A 42 13.49 8.78 -13.84
N PHE A 43 12.44 9.27 -14.50
CA PHE A 43 12.50 9.84 -15.85
C PHE A 43 13.08 11.26 -15.90
N ASP A 44 13.73 11.71 -14.84
CA ASP A 44 14.27 13.05 -14.75
C ASP A 44 15.72 13.12 -15.27
N ASP A 45 16.10 14.26 -15.79
CA ASP A 45 17.46 14.57 -16.27
C ASP A 45 18.40 14.83 -15.08
N SER A 46 18.46 13.82 -14.19
CA SER A 46 19.12 13.90 -12.91
C SER A 46 20.65 13.89 -13.10
N SER A 47 21.32 14.88 -12.52
CA SER A 47 22.78 14.87 -12.37
C SER A 47 23.25 13.64 -11.55
N LYS A 48 24.55 13.36 -11.51
CA LYS A 48 25.09 12.31 -10.61
C LYS A 48 24.69 12.53 -9.16
N ASP A 49 24.68 13.79 -8.71
CA ASP A 49 24.30 14.15 -7.33
C ASP A 49 22.83 13.85 -7.02
N ASP A 50 21.96 13.96 -8.02
CA ASP A 50 20.55 13.60 -7.87
C ASP A 50 20.36 12.09 -7.81
N ILE A 51 21.16 11.31 -8.53
CA ILE A 51 21.13 9.84 -8.46
C ILE A 51 21.52 9.38 -7.06
N GLU A 52 22.58 9.93 -6.47
CA GLU A 52 23.00 9.62 -5.09
C GLU A 52 21.86 9.90 -4.06
N ARG A 53 21.15 11.02 -4.20
CA ARG A 53 19.98 11.32 -3.36
C ARG A 53 18.82 10.35 -3.56
N HIS A 54 18.74 9.70 -4.72
CA HIS A 54 17.68 8.75 -5.04
C HIS A 54 18.00 7.32 -4.64
N LEU A 55 19.21 7.01 -4.20
CA LEU A 55 19.57 5.67 -3.71
C LEU A 55 18.68 5.22 -2.55
N ASP A 56 18.22 6.17 -1.69
CA ASP A 56 17.31 5.89 -0.59
C ASP A 56 15.90 5.42 -1.05
N LEU A 57 15.57 5.63 -2.32
CA LEU A 57 14.33 5.12 -2.91
C LEU A 57 14.43 3.65 -3.32
N TRP A 58 15.63 3.09 -3.34
CA TRP A 58 15.87 1.68 -3.62
C TRP A 58 15.77 0.88 -2.33
N SER A 59 14.69 0.13 -2.22
CA SER A 59 14.32 -0.58 -1.00
C SER A 59 14.91 -1.98 -0.98
N ARG A 60 15.23 -2.49 0.22
CA ARG A 60 15.46 -3.92 0.46
C ARG A 60 14.14 -4.66 0.49
N TRP A 61 14.17 -5.93 0.13
CA TRP A 61 13.07 -6.85 0.37
C TRP A 61 13.48 -7.83 1.46
N LEU A 62 12.76 -7.80 2.59
CA LEU A 62 13.08 -8.63 3.76
C LEU A 62 11.92 -9.55 4.15
N SER A 63 10.87 -9.64 3.30
CA SER A 63 9.68 -10.41 3.60
C SER A 63 9.70 -11.78 2.93
N LEU A 64 9.38 -12.80 3.71
CA LEU A 64 9.10 -14.17 3.24
C LEU A 64 7.59 -14.42 3.07
N TYR A 65 6.74 -13.40 3.24
CA TYR A 65 5.29 -13.55 3.06
C TYR A 65 4.95 -14.27 1.74
N PRO A 66 4.00 -15.19 1.70
CA PRO A 66 3.11 -15.65 2.78
C PRO A 66 3.61 -16.86 3.56
N ASP A 67 4.84 -17.31 3.39
CA ASP A 67 5.37 -18.52 4.03
C ASP A 67 5.70 -18.32 5.52
N ARG A 68 5.23 -17.24 6.13
CA ARG A 68 5.35 -16.99 7.55
C ARG A 68 4.50 -17.98 8.37
N HIS A 69 5.14 -18.67 9.27
CA HIS A 69 4.47 -19.40 10.34
C HIS A 69 4.26 -18.46 11.53
N GLY A 70 3.18 -17.68 11.50
CA GLY A 70 2.72 -16.93 12.66
C GLY A 70 3.41 -15.58 12.87
N TRP A 71 2.61 -14.55 12.79
CA TRP A 71 3.00 -13.15 12.89
C TRP A 71 3.61 -12.75 14.25
N TRP A 72 3.25 -13.47 15.30
CA TRP A 72 3.67 -13.20 16.68
C TRP A 72 4.75 -14.15 17.21
N ASN A 73 4.92 -15.28 16.57
CA ASN A 73 5.96 -16.24 16.91
C ASN A 73 7.08 -16.03 15.91
N ASP A 74 7.91 -15.05 16.20
CA ASP A 74 9.15 -14.72 15.55
C ASP A 74 9.47 -15.66 14.37
N PRO A 75 9.03 -15.35 13.14
CA PRO A 75 9.40 -16.17 12.01
C PRO A 75 10.91 -16.17 12.01
N GLU A 76 11.53 -17.29 11.78
CA GLU A 76 12.95 -17.29 11.48
C GLU A 76 13.17 -16.19 10.44
N PRO A 77 13.94 -15.14 10.78
CA PRO A 77 14.23 -14.11 9.79
C PRO A 77 14.87 -14.82 8.60
N ALA A 78 14.62 -14.29 7.40
CA ALA A 78 15.39 -14.71 6.24
C ALA A 78 16.85 -14.75 6.67
N ASP A 79 17.55 -15.83 6.33
CA ASP A 79 18.92 -16.04 6.74
C ASP A 79 19.71 -14.74 6.54
N PRO A 80 20.21 -14.11 7.61
CA PRO A 80 20.95 -12.86 7.47
C PRO A 80 22.23 -13.03 6.62
N ASP A 81 22.73 -14.25 6.49
CA ASP A 81 23.90 -14.59 5.70
C ASP A 81 23.54 -14.88 4.23
N ASP A 82 22.23 -14.99 3.88
CA ASP A 82 21.75 -15.07 2.49
C ASP A 82 20.92 -13.84 2.12
N PRO A 83 21.55 -12.79 1.58
CA PRO A 83 20.85 -11.55 1.20
C PRO A 83 19.82 -11.74 0.08
N LEU A 84 19.86 -12.86 -0.62
CA LEU A 84 18.95 -13.16 -1.73
C LEU A 84 17.76 -14.03 -1.31
N GLU A 85 17.77 -14.62 -0.13
CA GLU A 85 16.70 -15.52 0.31
C GLU A 85 15.34 -14.83 0.30
N ALA A 86 15.18 -13.73 1.03
CA ALA A 86 13.93 -13.00 1.10
C ALA A 86 13.50 -12.40 -0.26
N PRO A 87 14.38 -11.77 -1.05
CA PRO A 87 14.01 -11.31 -2.38
C PRO A 87 13.54 -12.42 -3.32
N VAL A 88 14.23 -13.55 -3.36
CA VAL A 88 13.89 -14.67 -4.26
C VAL A 88 12.62 -15.37 -3.80
N LYS A 89 12.52 -15.72 -2.53
CA LYS A 89 11.37 -16.45 -1.99
C LYS A 89 10.13 -15.56 -1.80
N GLY A 90 10.33 -14.28 -1.45
CA GLY A 90 9.28 -13.32 -1.19
C GLY A 90 8.82 -12.56 -2.43
N LEU A 91 9.67 -11.70 -3.01
CA LEU A 91 9.31 -10.81 -4.11
C LEU A 91 9.25 -11.53 -5.47
N LEU A 92 10.31 -12.26 -5.80
CA LEU A 92 10.47 -12.91 -7.11
C LEU A 92 9.92 -14.33 -7.12
N ARG A 93 9.27 -14.74 -6.05
CA ARG A 93 8.77 -16.08 -5.85
C ARG A 93 8.27 -16.68 -7.15
N LEU A 94 8.71 -17.92 -7.43
CA LEU A 94 8.44 -18.66 -8.68
C LEU A 94 6.96 -18.95 -8.95
N LYS A 95 6.04 -18.48 -8.09
CA LYS A 95 4.60 -18.52 -8.34
C LYS A 95 4.19 -17.25 -9.09
N PRO A 96 3.85 -17.32 -10.38
CA PRO A 96 3.48 -16.16 -11.19
C PRO A 96 2.39 -15.29 -10.55
N ALA A 97 1.44 -15.91 -9.85
CA ALA A 97 0.35 -15.21 -9.17
C ALA A 97 0.83 -14.18 -8.12
N HIS A 98 1.92 -14.47 -7.40
CA HIS A 98 2.46 -13.57 -6.39
C HIS A 98 3.09 -12.32 -7.02
N LEU A 99 3.94 -12.50 -8.03
CA LEU A 99 4.53 -11.40 -8.77
C LEU A 99 3.45 -10.56 -9.48
N LEU A 100 2.45 -11.21 -10.08
CA LEU A 100 1.34 -10.52 -10.73
C LEU A 100 0.51 -9.71 -9.72
N ASP A 101 0.25 -10.24 -8.53
CA ASP A 101 -0.40 -9.50 -7.44
C ASP A 101 0.38 -8.25 -7.06
N PHE A 102 1.71 -8.38 -6.91
CA PHE A 102 2.57 -7.24 -6.63
C PHE A 102 2.51 -6.18 -7.75
N LEU A 103 2.62 -6.59 -9.00
CA LEU A 103 2.57 -5.70 -10.16
C LEU A 103 1.22 -4.98 -10.28
N GLN A 104 0.14 -5.67 -9.95
CA GLN A 104 -1.22 -5.15 -10.13
C GLN A 104 -1.66 -4.21 -9.01
N HIS A 105 -1.19 -4.40 -7.77
CA HIS A 105 -1.75 -3.73 -6.61
C HIS A 105 -0.77 -2.85 -5.83
N PHE A 106 0.55 -2.98 -6.07
CA PHE A 106 1.57 -2.36 -5.24
C PHE A 106 2.47 -1.36 -5.96
N ILE A 107 2.00 -0.89 -7.11
CA ILE A 107 2.66 0.13 -7.92
C ILE A 107 1.63 1.21 -8.25
N VAL A 108 1.97 2.46 -8.00
CA VAL A 108 1.13 3.62 -8.32
C VAL A 108 1.94 4.71 -9.01
N PHE A 109 1.26 5.50 -9.80
CA PHE A 109 1.81 6.70 -10.43
C PHE A 109 1.24 7.92 -9.71
N GLU A 110 2.08 8.62 -8.96
CA GLU A 110 1.68 9.84 -8.25
C GLU A 110 2.03 11.06 -9.08
N THR A 111 1.04 11.88 -9.41
CA THR A 111 1.23 13.14 -10.12
C THR A 111 1.06 14.32 -9.17
N LYS A 112 2.15 15.01 -8.85
CA LYS A 112 2.16 16.23 -8.03
C LYS A 112 2.86 17.35 -8.75
N LYS A 113 2.24 18.54 -8.81
CA LYS A 113 2.79 19.74 -9.48
C LYS A 113 3.24 19.48 -10.93
N GLY A 114 2.46 18.68 -11.66
CA GLY A 114 2.75 18.34 -13.05
C GLY A 114 3.88 17.32 -13.28
N LYS A 115 4.46 16.78 -12.20
CA LYS A 115 5.49 15.72 -12.27
C LYS A 115 4.88 14.40 -11.83
N THR A 116 4.97 13.38 -12.68
CA THR A 116 4.54 12.01 -12.36
C THR A 116 5.71 11.18 -11.86
N THR A 117 5.54 10.57 -10.72
CA THR A 117 6.54 9.68 -10.10
C THR A 117 5.94 8.30 -9.91
N LYS A 118 6.63 7.26 -10.38
CA LYS A 118 6.26 5.88 -10.12
C LYS A 118 6.70 5.50 -8.71
N LYS A 119 5.76 5.04 -7.89
CA LYS A 119 6.03 4.57 -6.52
C LYS A 119 5.74 3.08 -6.43
N ILE A 120 6.61 2.36 -5.74
CA ILE A 120 6.51 0.93 -5.48
C ILE A 120 6.38 0.72 -3.98
N ALA A 121 5.53 -0.22 -3.58
CA ALA A 121 5.39 -0.58 -2.18
C ALA A 121 6.71 -1.12 -1.61
N ARG A 122 7.00 -0.75 -0.37
CA ARG A 122 8.01 -1.41 0.44
C ARG A 122 7.46 -2.75 0.95
N TYR A 123 8.33 -3.69 1.32
CA TYR A 123 7.90 -5.01 1.78
C TYR A 123 6.95 -4.95 2.98
N GLN A 124 7.16 -4.01 3.93
CA GLN A 124 6.26 -3.83 5.06
C GLN A 124 4.85 -3.40 4.63
N GLN A 125 4.74 -2.57 3.60
CA GLN A 125 3.46 -2.14 3.04
C GLN A 125 2.78 -3.31 2.33
N PHE A 126 3.55 -4.09 1.58
CA PHE A 126 3.07 -5.29 0.89
C PHE A 126 2.50 -6.31 1.89
N GLU A 127 3.23 -6.63 2.95
CA GLU A 127 2.77 -7.53 4.01
C GLU A 127 1.50 -7.00 4.68
N ALA A 128 1.54 -5.75 5.17
CA ALA A 128 0.42 -5.16 5.87
C ALA A 128 -0.86 -5.16 5.04
N VAL A 129 -0.77 -4.82 3.75
CA VAL A 129 -1.93 -4.81 2.86
C VAL A 129 -2.47 -6.22 2.62
N ASN A 130 -1.60 -7.21 2.41
CA ASN A 130 -2.02 -8.58 2.22
C ASN A 130 -2.69 -9.14 3.47
N GLU A 131 -2.12 -8.91 4.65
CA GLU A 131 -2.73 -9.31 5.93
C GLU A 131 -4.10 -8.64 6.16
N ILE A 132 -4.23 -7.34 5.85
CA ILE A 132 -5.52 -6.65 5.90
C ILE A 132 -6.55 -7.34 5.00
N VAL A 133 -6.17 -7.63 3.75
CA VAL A 133 -7.08 -8.24 2.77
C VAL A 133 -7.43 -9.66 3.19
N ASP A 134 -6.47 -10.49 3.53
CA ASP A 134 -6.68 -11.89 3.92
C ASP A 134 -7.53 -11.99 5.18
N ARG A 135 -7.24 -11.15 6.19
CA ARG A 135 -8.06 -11.04 7.40
C ARG A 135 -9.50 -10.64 7.06
N THR A 136 -9.69 -9.60 6.22
CA THR A 136 -11.01 -9.12 5.85
C THR A 136 -11.81 -10.20 5.09
N VAL A 137 -11.16 -10.87 4.14
CA VAL A 137 -11.80 -11.94 3.35
C VAL A 137 -12.15 -13.14 4.23
N SER A 138 -11.30 -13.51 5.18
CA SER A 138 -11.56 -14.63 6.11
C SER A 138 -12.78 -14.43 7.01
N LEU A 139 -13.19 -13.18 7.21
CA LEU A 139 -14.37 -12.83 8.02
C LEU A 139 -15.69 -12.90 7.25
N ILE A 140 -15.63 -13.02 5.90
CA ILE A 140 -16.84 -13.10 5.07
C ILE A 140 -17.40 -14.50 5.13
N GLY A 141 -18.73 -14.56 5.36
CA GLY A 141 -19.42 -15.85 5.47
C GLY A 141 -19.05 -16.65 6.72
N ALA A 142 -18.20 -16.13 7.58
CA ALA A 142 -17.93 -16.75 8.87
C ALA A 142 -19.22 -16.71 9.73
N PRO A 143 -19.56 -17.80 10.44
CA PRO A 143 -20.61 -17.77 11.43
C PRO A 143 -20.26 -16.70 12.45
N PHE A 144 -21.24 -16.15 13.13
CA PHE A 144 -21.14 -15.02 14.05
C PHE A 144 -19.72 -14.79 14.63
N VAL A 145 -19.04 -13.73 14.17
CA VAL A 145 -17.75 -13.29 14.70
C VAL A 145 -18.02 -12.08 15.60
N PRO A 146 -17.63 -12.12 16.89
CA PRO A 146 -17.77 -10.97 17.78
C PRO A 146 -17.14 -9.71 17.21
N ALA A 147 -17.70 -8.54 17.52
CA ALA A 147 -17.19 -7.27 16.95
C ALA A 147 -15.70 -7.02 17.24
N GLN A 148 -15.23 -7.40 18.44
CA GLN A 148 -13.83 -7.31 18.83
C GLN A 148 -12.89 -8.14 17.94
N ASP A 149 -13.39 -9.26 17.40
CA ASP A 149 -12.60 -10.17 16.58
C ASP A 149 -12.65 -9.78 15.08
N ARG A 150 -13.47 -8.79 14.72
CA ARG A 150 -13.53 -8.19 13.37
C ARG A 150 -12.53 -7.08 13.16
N THR A 151 -11.65 -6.84 14.11
CA THR A 151 -10.65 -5.77 14.06
C THR A 151 -9.25 -6.33 13.81
N GLY A 152 -8.35 -5.45 13.42
CA GLY A 152 -6.92 -5.71 13.30
C GLY A 152 -6.14 -4.42 13.55
N LEU A 153 -4.89 -4.56 13.96
CA LEU A 153 -3.99 -3.44 14.18
C LEU A 153 -2.79 -3.58 13.24
N VAL A 154 -2.51 -2.50 12.50
CA VAL A 154 -1.31 -2.39 11.68
C VAL A 154 -0.39 -1.36 12.31
N TRP A 155 0.78 -1.79 12.71
CA TRP A 155 1.78 -0.92 13.30
C TRP A 155 2.78 -0.45 12.23
N HIS A 156 2.81 0.85 12.00
CA HIS A 156 3.79 1.48 11.11
C HIS A 156 4.59 2.53 11.86
N THR A 157 5.90 2.56 11.68
CA THR A 157 6.74 3.65 12.19
C THR A 157 6.41 4.96 11.47
N GLN A 158 6.69 6.08 12.12
CA GLN A 158 6.52 7.38 11.50
C GLN A 158 7.39 7.50 10.24
N GLY A 159 6.85 8.05 9.15
CA GLY A 159 7.57 8.17 7.87
C GLY A 159 7.65 6.89 7.03
N SER A 160 7.06 5.76 7.48
CA SER A 160 7.07 4.49 6.71
C SER A 160 6.12 4.46 5.52
N GLY A 161 5.33 5.52 5.30
CA GLY A 161 4.40 5.63 4.17
C GLY A 161 2.99 5.09 4.47
N LYS A 162 2.45 5.33 5.67
CA LYS A 162 1.08 4.92 6.07
C LYS A 162 0.01 5.29 5.04
N SER A 163 0.01 6.53 4.54
CA SER A 163 -0.96 6.96 3.52
C SER A 163 -0.92 6.08 2.27
N LEU A 164 0.28 5.74 1.81
CA LEU A 164 0.43 4.86 0.65
C LEU A 164 -0.03 3.44 0.95
N THR A 165 0.20 2.93 2.17
CA THR A 165 -0.35 1.64 2.61
C THR A 165 -1.88 1.66 2.57
N MET A 166 -2.53 2.74 3.01
CA MET A 166 -3.99 2.88 2.95
C MET A 166 -4.50 2.91 1.50
N ILE A 167 -3.79 3.57 0.59
CA ILE A 167 -4.12 3.59 -0.84
C ILE A 167 -4.04 2.18 -1.42
N PHE A 168 -2.96 1.45 -1.19
CA PHE A 168 -2.82 0.07 -1.65
C PHE A 168 -3.88 -0.85 -1.06
N ALA A 169 -4.16 -0.72 0.25
CA ALA A 169 -5.17 -1.52 0.92
C ALA A 169 -6.57 -1.24 0.35
N ALA A 170 -6.95 0.03 0.22
CA ALA A 170 -8.24 0.42 -0.35
C ALA A 170 -8.39 -0.10 -1.78
N GLN A 171 -7.35 0.03 -2.60
CA GLN A 171 -7.34 -0.47 -3.98
C GLN A 171 -7.52 -1.98 -4.03
N LYS A 172 -6.78 -2.73 -3.21
CA LYS A 172 -6.81 -4.19 -3.22
C LYS A 172 -8.13 -4.72 -2.64
N LEU A 173 -8.61 -4.16 -1.53
CA LEU A 173 -9.91 -4.52 -0.93
C LEU A 173 -11.07 -4.33 -1.92
N ARG A 174 -11.11 -3.21 -2.63
CA ARG A 174 -12.19 -2.93 -3.59
C ARG A 174 -12.17 -3.86 -4.82
N ARG A 175 -11.03 -4.45 -5.13
CA ARG A 175 -10.88 -5.41 -6.23
C ARG A 175 -11.10 -6.86 -5.81
N GLN A 176 -11.29 -7.15 -4.51
CA GLN A 176 -11.57 -8.51 -4.05
C GLN A 176 -13.00 -8.93 -4.41
N PRO A 177 -13.19 -9.97 -5.25
CA PRO A 177 -14.52 -10.43 -5.63
C PRO A 177 -15.38 -10.82 -4.43
N ALA A 178 -14.78 -11.47 -3.42
CA ALA A 178 -15.44 -11.90 -2.20
C ALA A 178 -16.08 -10.75 -1.43
N LEU A 179 -15.56 -9.51 -1.55
CA LEU A 179 -16.05 -8.32 -0.87
C LEU A 179 -17.16 -7.59 -1.65
N ASN A 180 -17.47 -8.03 -2.85
CA ASN A 180 -18.53 -7.47 -3.69
C ASN A 180 -18.47 -5.93 -3.80
N ASN A 181 -17.32 -5.39 -4.22
CA ASN A 181 -17.04 -3.95 -4.35
C ASN A 181 -17.42 -3.17 -3.09
N PRO A 182 -16.68 -3.29 -1.99
CA PRO A 182 -17.02 -2.72 -0.70
C PRO A 182 -16.93 -1.19 -0.69
N THR A 183 -17.52 -0.57 0.33
CA THR A 183 -17.18 0.78 0.75
C THR A 183 -16.00 0.72 1.71
N VAL A 184 -14.90 1.38 1.37
CA VAL A 184 -13.77 1.56 2.26
C VAL A 184 -13.90 2.92 2.94
N LEU A 185 -14.10 2.91 4.25
CA LEU A 185 -14.23 4.12 5.06
C LEU A 185 -12.88 4.41 5.74
N ILE A 186 -12.26 5.53 5.40
CA ILE A 186 -11.02 5.96 6.03
C ILE A 186 -11.32 7.07 7.02
N VAL A 187 -10.99 6.84 8.28
CA VAL A 187 -11.23 7.76 9.39
C VAL A 187 -9.91 8.32 9.87
N VAL A 188 -9.75 9.64 9.80
CA VAL A 188 -8.53 10.35 10.21
C VAL A 188 -8.81 11.30 11.36
N ASP A 189 -7.77 11.62 12.15
CA ASP A 189 -7.91 12.47 13.34
C ASP A 189 -8.32 13.91 12.98
N ARG A 190 -7.69 14.52 11.97
CA ARG A 190 -7.83 15.95 11.69
C ARG A 190 -8.32 16.25 10.28
N ARG A 191 -8.95 17.44 10.13
CA ARG A 191 -9.42 17.92 8.83
C ARG A 191 -8.31 18.10 7.80
N GLU A 192 -7.14 18.55 8.24
CA GLU A 192 -5.95 18.71 7.39
C GLU A 192 -5.51 17.35 6.84
N LEU A 193 -5.48 16.31 7.69
CA LEU A 193 -5.14 14.95 7.27
C LEU A 193 -6.17 14.38 6.30
N LYS A 194 -7.47 14.69 6.49
CA LYS A 194 -8.53 14.31 5.55
C LYS A 194 -8.28 14.91 4.17
N THR A 195 -7.91 16.17 4.10
CA THR A 195 -7.60 16.84 2.84
C THR A 195 -6.35 16.25 2.22
N GLN A 196 -5.26 16.17 2.98
CA GLN A 196 -3.99 15.61 2.51
C GLN A 196 -4.15 14.18 1.96
N LEU A 197 -4.81 13.32 2.70
CA LEU A 197 -5.00 11.93 2.27
C LEU A 197 -5.84 11.84 1.00
N SER A 198 -6.91 12.64 0.90
CA SER A 198 -7.71 12.69 -0.34
C SER A 198 -6.90 13.21 -1.52
N ASP A 199 -6.06 14.22 -1.31
CA ASP A 199 -5.19 14.75 -2.35
C ASP A 199 -4.12 13.72 -2.76
N ASP A 200 -3.67 12.86 -1.83
CA ASP A 200 -2.78 11.74 -2.13
C ASP A 200 -3.48 10.67 -2.99
N PHE A 201 -4.76 10.36 -2.71
CA PHE A 201 -5.57 9.47 -3.55
C PHE A 201 -5.77 10.04 -4.95
N ASP A 202 -6.13 11.32 -5.04
CA ASP A 202 -6.32 12.04 -6.32
C ASP A 202 -5.02 12.08 -7.11
N ALA A 203 -3.89 12.33 -6.44
CA ALA A 203 -2.57 12.34 -7.07
C ALA A 203 -2.17 10.97 -7.65
N CYS A 204 -2.70 9.88 -7.08
CA CYS A 204 -2.49 8.51 -7.56
C CYS A 204 -3.54 8.06 -8.59
N ASP A 205 -4.40 8.97 -9.07
CA ASP A 205 -5.50 8.67 -10.00
C ASP A 205 -6.40 7.53 -9.52
N TYR A 206 -6.65 7.50 -8.20
CA TYR A 206 -7.44 6.44 -7.60
C TYR A 206 -8.94 6.76 -7.75
N PRO A 207 -9.73 5.89 -8.39
CA PRO A 207 -11.11 6.20 -8.74
C PRO A 207 -12.06 6.11 -7.54
N ASN A 208 -13.14 6.91 -7.59
CA ASN A 208 -14.24 6.88 -6.63
C ASN A 208 -13.81 7.14 -5.18
N VAL A 209 -13.03 8.20 -4.97
CA VAL A 209 -12.70 8.72 -3.65
C VAL A 209 -13.53 9.97 -3.39
N GLU A 210 -14.18 10.03 -2.24
CA GLU A 210 -14.95 11.20 -1.83
C GLU A 210 -14.64 11.60 -0.38
N LYS A 211 -14.66 12.90 -0.12
CA LYS A 211 -14.62 13.47 1.22
C LYS A 211 -16.05 13.56 1.76
N ALA A 212 -16.32 13.00 2.94
CA ALA A 212 -17.58 13.25 3.61
C ALA A 212 -17.69 14.75 3.99
N LEU A 213 -18.75 15.42 3.55
CA LEU A 213 -18.94 16.85 3.79
C LEU A 213 -19.43 17.18 5.21
N GLY A 214 -19.68 16.16 6.01
CA GLY A 214 -20.13 16.26 7.40
C GLY A 214 -20.89 15.01 7.81
N VAL A 215 -21.49 15.06 8.99
CA VAL A 215 -22.19 13.93 9.60
C VAL A 215 -23.36 13.43 8.73
N GLU A 216 -24.19 14.32 8.24
CA GLU A 216 -25.39 13.95 7.46
C GLU A 216 -25.03 13.39 6.08
N ASP A 217 -24.00 13.93 5.42
CA ASP A 217 -23.51 13.37 4.16
C ASP A 217 -22.90 11.98 4.37
N LEU A 218 -22.13 11.79 5.46
CA LEU A 218 -21.59 10.50 5.85
C LEU A 218 -22.70 9.46 6.09
N LYS A 219 -23.73 9.81 6.89
CA LYS A 219 -24.90 8.96 7.12
C LYS A 219 -25.61 8.58 5.82
N ARG A 220 -25.85 9.56 4.98
CA ARG A 220 -26.54 9.36 3.70
C ARG A 220 -25.78 8.36 2.83
N LYS A 221 -24.46 8.51 2.69
CA LYS A 221 -23.60 7.63 1.88
C LYS A 221 -23.51 6.22 2.46
N LEU A 222 -23.42 6.09 3.79
CA LEU A 222 -23.35 4.78 4.44
C LEU A 222 -24.69 4.01 4.39
N ARG A 223 -25.84 4.71 4.44
CA ARG A 223 -27.16 4.10 4.27
C ARG A 223 -27.48 3.77 2.83
N ALA A 224 -26.99 4.57 1.88
CA ALA A 224 -27.12 4.27 0.46
C ALA A 224 -26.18 3.12 0.05
N ASP A 225 -26.44 2.53 -1.11
CA ASP A 225 -25.52 1.56 -1.71
C ASP A 225 -24.35 2.25 -2.45
N TRP A 226 -23.77 3.26 -1.81
CA TRP A 226 -22.61 3.96 -2.36
C TRP A 226 -21.37 3.08 -2.27
N ARG A 227 -20.61 2.99 -3.33
CA ARG A 227 -19.43 2.13 -3.47
C ARG A 227 -18.21 2.96 -3.81
N GLY A 228 -17.19 2.90 -2.99
CA GLY A 228 -15.97 3.70 -3.18
C GLY A 228 -15.13 3.79 -1.92
N THR A 229 -14.20 4.74 -1.92
CA THR A 229 -13.40 5.10 -0.75
C THR A 229 -13.90 6.42 -0.19
N LEU A 230 -14.34 6.42 1.05
CA LEU A 230 -14.90 7.59 1.73
C LEU A 230 -13.95 8.04 2.85
N VAL A 231 -13.48 9.28 2.78
CA VAL A 231 -12.60 9.84 3.80
C VAL A 231 -13.38 10.77 4.74
N THR A 232 -13.26 10.52 6.04
CA THR A 232 -13.96 11.30 7.09
C THR A 232 -13.03 11.57 8.28
N THR A 233 -13.50 12.39 9.23
CA THR A 233 -12.79 12.63 10.49
C THR A 233 -13.39 11.84 11.63
N ILE A 234 -12.59 11.56 12.67
CA ILE A 234 -13.05 10.91 13.90
C ILE A 234 -14.25 11.63 14.49
N GLN A 235 -14.23 12.98 14.55
CA GLN A 235 -15.33 13.78 15.09
C GLN A 235 -16.64 13.57 14.30
N SER A 236 -16.55 13.53 12.96
CA SER A 236 -17.73 13.27 12.13
C SER A 236 -18.24 11.85 12.33
N PHE A 237 -17.35 10.89 12.53
CA PHE A 237 -17.70 9.50 12.78
C PHE A 237 -18.36 9.32 14.15
N GLN A 238 -17.79 9.88 15.22
CA GLN A 238 -18.32 9.81 16.58
C GLN A 238 -19.68 10.50 16.71
N ASN A 239 -19.88 11.62 16.02
CA ASN A 239 -21.13 12.39 16.04
C ASN A 239 -22.25 11.76 15.17
N MET A 240 -21.97 10.67 14.51
CA MET A 240 -22.96 9.98 13.66
C MET A 240 -24.13 9.39 14.47
N GLY A 241 -23.86 8.98 15.71
CA GLY A 241 -24.85 8.25 16.50
C GLY A 241 -25.27 6.94 15.84
N ASP A 242 -26.51 6.52 16.10
CA ASP A 242 -27.03 5.25 15.58
C ASP A 242 -27.26 5.31 14.05
N LEU A 243 -26.68 4.35 13.35
CA LEU A 243 -26.84 4.15 11.91
C LEU A 243 -27.84 3.04 11.55
N THR A 244 -28.45 2.42 12.55
CA THR A 244 -29.39 1.32 12.29
C THR A 244 -30.64 1.79 11.52
N PRO A 245 -31.13 0.99 10.56
CA PRO A 245 -30.49 -0.25 10.10
C PRO A 245 -29.47 0.02 8.99
N LEU A 246 -28.20 -0.42 9.19
CA LEU A 246 -27.31 -0.64 8.06
C LEU A 246 -27.73 -1.95 7.41
N THR A 247 -28.13 -1.89 6.16
CA THR A 247 -28.55 -3.06 5.38
C THR A 247 -27.37 -3.79 4.71
N ARG A 248 -26.16 -3.27 4.92
CA ARG A 248 -24.93 -3.73 4.26
C ARG A 248 -23.90 -4.23 5.26
N ASP A 249 -23.24 -5.31 4.90
CA ASP A 249 -22.16 -5.97 5.66
C ASP A 249 -20.76 -5.75 5.07
N ASN A 250 -20.67 -5.09 3.90
CA ASN A 250 -19.41 -4.87 3.18
C ASN A 250 -18.90 -3.42 3.28
N ILE A 251 -18.91 -2.87 4.49
CA ILE A 251 -18.26 -1.60 4.83
C ILE A 251 -17.03 -1.93 5.67
N ILE A 252 -15.87 -1.50 5.18
CA ILE A 252 -14.58 -1.75 5.81
C ILE A 252 -14.02 -0.43 6.30
N SER A 253 -13.74 -0.32 7.60
CA SER A 253 -13.20 0.90 8.20
C SER A 253 -11.70 0.77 8.45
N MET A 254 -10.93 1.75 8.00
CA MET A 254 -9.52 1.95 8.35
C MET A 254 -9.40 3.23 9.15
N VAL A 255 -8.85 3.14 10.36
CA VAL A 255 -8.70 4.28 11.28
C VAL A 255 -7.23 4.63 11.42
N ASP A 256 -6.87 5.86 11.03
CA ASP A 256 -5.52 6.38 11.25
C ASP A 256 -5.39 6.91 12.67
N GLU A 257 -4.19 6.75 13.27
CA GLU A 257 -3.88 7.20 14.63
C GLU A 257 -4.88 6.69 15.70
N CYS A 258 -5.29 5.42 15.59
CA CYS A 258 -6.33 4.83 16.43
C CYS A 258 -6.04 4.89 17.95
N HIS A 259 -4.78 5.17 18.35
CA HIS A 259 -4.41 5.37 19.76
C HIS A 259 -4.89 6.72 20.35
N ARG A 260 -5.39 7.64 19.50
CA ARG A 260 -5.92 8.96 19.90
C ARG A 260 -7.45 9.01 19.93
N SER A 261 -8.10 7.90 19.62
CA SER A 261 -9.57 7.81 19.57
C SER A 261 -10.17 7.38 20.89
#